data_fa9d0d334de835e064f2490e67970668
#
_entry.id   fa9d0d334de835e064f2490e67970668
#
_cell.length_a   1.000
_cell.length_b   1.000
_cell.length_c   1.000
_cell.angle_alpha   90.00
_cell.angle_beta   90.00
_cell.angle_gamma   90.00
#
_symmetry.space_group_name_H-M   'P 1'
#
loop_
_entity.id
_entity.type
_entity.pdbx_description
1 polymer ?
#
loop_
_entity_poly.entity_id
_entity_poly.type
_entity_poly.pdbx_seq_one_letter_code
_entity_poly.pdbx_strand_id
1 'polypeptide(L)'
;ILLLVPTSYFIYHWISEETISDITPGTLGGELILSDGKSFNLSDNNLPENAVRAFVIDSKGINYQIPANKPQVKEIQNILRTLQGMECLITLSDGTRVHLNAETRLTYPVCFSSKERIVQIEGEAYFDVAPDKEHPFIVKTSHTSIRVTGTSFNVRAYADEDTESTTLISGTVRINSGNEEFELVPNQHYTYNKNTGTN
;
A
#
# COMPACT_ATOMS: atom_id res chain seq x y z
N ILE A 1 -28.84 45.69 41.92
CA ILE A 1 -27.65 44.80 42.02
C ILE A 1 -27.47 44.18 40.68
N LEU A 2 -26.50 44.68 39.91
CA LEU A 2 -26.10 44.12 38.60
C LEU A 2 -25.11 42.99 38.89
N LEU A 3 -25.50 41.73 38.58
CA LEU A 3 -24.60 40.57 38.63
C LEU A 3 -23.70 40.62 37.41
N LEU A 4 -22.42 41.00 37.61
CA LEU A 4 -21.36 40.87 36.63
C LEU A 4 -21.01 39.36 36.53
N VAL A 5 -21.48 38.69 35.51
CA VAL A 5 -20.99 37.34 35.13
C VAL A 5 -19.59 37.55 34.58
N PRO A 6 -18.55 36.92 35.13
CA PRO A 6 -17.20 37.15 34.66
C PRO A 6 -17.06 36.63 33.22
N THR A 7 -16.53 37.50 32.35
CA THR A 7 -16.27 37.22 30.92
C THR A 7 -15.37 36.01 30.71
N SER A 8 -14.63 35.57 31.73
CA SER A 8 -13.84 34.35 31.75
C SER A 8 -14.67 33.06 31.59
N TYR A 9 -15.95 33.09 32.02
CA TYR A 9 -16.85 31.91 31.87
C TYR A 9 -17.24 31.68 30.42
N PHE A 10 -17.44 32.78 29.64
CA PHE A 10 -17.75 32.69 28.21
C PHE A 10 -16.54 32.26 27.37
N ILE A 11 -15.33 32.70 27.75
CA ILE A 11 -14.10 32.30 27.04
C ILE A 11 -13.80 30.84 27.28
N TYR A 12 -14.03 30.32 28.48
CA TYR A 12 -13.82 28.89 28.79
C TYR A 12 -14.80 27.98 28.05
N HIS A 13 -16.04 28.42 27.84
CA HIS A 13 -17.04 27.65 27.11
C HIS A 13 -16.82 27.65 25.59
N TRP A 14 -16.13 28.66 25.06
CA TRP A 14 -15.84 28.77 23.63
C TRP A 14 -14.57 27.99 23.21
N ILE A 15 -13.69 27.68 24.15
CA ILE A 15 -12.45 26.89 23.91
C ILE A 15 -12.68 25.37 24.09
N SER A 16 -13.81 24.97 24.72
CA SER A 16 -14.04 23.55 25.08
C SER A 16 -14.83 22.73 24.07
N GLU A 17 -15.10 23.23 22.86
CA GLU A 17 -15.75 22.46 21.78
C GLU A 17 -14.89 22.37 20.52
N GLU A 18 -13.58 22.14 20.64
CA GLU A 18 -12.93 21.37 19.62
C GLU A 18 -13.36 19.92 19.84
N THR A 19 -14.43 19.51 19.17
CA THR A 19 -14.76 18.10 19.00
C THR A 19 -13.55 17.45 18.34
N ILE A 20 -12.78 16.71 19.16
CA ILE A 20 -11.85 15.72 18.63
C ILE A 20 -12.73 14.83 17.74
N SER A 21 -12.65 15.01 16.43
CA SER A 21 -13.30 14.11 15.50
C SER A 21 -12.76 12.72 15.83
N ASP A 22 -13.63 11.82 16.28
CA ASP A 22 -13.27 10.42 16.50
C ASP A 22 -12.60 9.92 15.21
N ILE A 23 -11.31 9.64 15.27
CA ILE A 23 -10.58 9.06 14.15
C ILE A 23 -11.09 7.64 14.02
N THR A 24 -12.06 7.46 13.12
CA THR A 24 -12.56 6.13 12.82
C THR A 24 -11.46 5.37 12.07
N PRO A 25 -11.13 4.14 12.49
CA PRO A 25 -10.22 3.27 11.74
C PRO A 25 -10.68 3.13 10.29
N GLY A 26 -9.74 2.96 9.35
CA GLY A 26 -10.04 2.67 7.96
C GLY A 26 -10.96 1.44 7.85
N THR A 27 -11.93 1.50 6.94
CA THR A 27 -12.78 0.34 6.65
C THR A 27 -12.09 -0.55 5.61
N LEU A 28 -12.18 -1.88 5.80
CA LEU A 28 -11.70 -2.82 4.78
C LEU A 28 -12.52 -2.63 3.50
N GLY A 29 -11.86 -2.34 2.40
CA GLY A 29 -12.52 -2.13 1.11
C GLY A 29 -11.55 -1.69 0.04
N GLY A 30 -12.08 -1.58 -1.19
CA GLY A 30 -11.30 -1.15 -2.34
C GLY A 30 -11.94 -1.60 -3.65
N GLU A 31 -11.26 -1.30 -4.74
CA GLU A 31 -11.65 -1.69 -6.09
C GLU A 31 -10.54 -2.54 -6.71
N LEU A 32 -10.90 -3.75 -7.14
CA LEU A 32 -10.03 -4.61 -7.92
C LEU A 32 -10.34 -4.44 -9.41
N ILE A 33 -9.36 -4.00 -10.20
CA ILE A 33 -9.46 -3.82 -11.64
C ILE A 33 -8.62 -4.92 -12.31
N LEU A 34 -9.28 -5.76 -13.09
CA LEU A 34 -8.63 -6.83 -13.83
C LEU A 34 -8.02 -6.33 -15.13
N SER A 35 -7.12 -7.11 -15.70
CA SER A 35 -6.44 -6.81 -16.96
C SER A 35 -7.37 -6.66 -18.18
N ASP A 36 -8.59 -7.21 -18.11
CA ASP A 36 -9.63 -7.06 -19.14
C ASP A 36 -10.47 -5.76 -18.96
N GLY A 37 -10.13 -4.95 -17.97
CA GLY A 37 -10.80 -3.68 -17.65
C GLY A 37 -12.03 -3.81 -16.75
N LYS A 38 -12.43 -5.02 -16.37
CA LYS A 38 -13.52 -5.21 -15.40
C LYS A 38 -13.08 -4.78 -14.03
N SER A 39 -13.96 -4.07 -13.32
CA SER A 39 -13.72 -3.67 -11.94
C SER A 39 -14.73 -4.29 -10.98
N PHE A 40 -14.29 -4.54 -9.75
CA PHE A 40 -15.07 -5.13 -8.68
C PHE A 40 -14.84 -4.37 -7.39
N ASN A 41 -15.92 -3.91 -6.77
CA ASN A 41 -15.85 -3.34 -5.44
C ASN A 41 -15.74 -4.46 -4.40
N LEU A 42 -14.70 -4.44 -3.60
CA LEU A 42 -14.42 -5.47 -2.60
C LEU A 42 -15.35 -5.41 -1.38
N SER A 43 -16.07 -4.30 -1.21
CA SER A 43 -17.11 -4.15 -0.18
C SER A 43 -18.43 -4.82 -0.59
N ASP A 44 -18.60 -5.16 -1.87
CA ASP A 44 -19.83 -5.81 -2.37
C ASP A 44 -19.73 -7.33 -2.20
N ASN A 45 -20.72 -7.93 -1.53
CA ASN A 45 -20.80 -9.39 -1.34
C ASN A 45 -21.08 -10.20 -2.63
N ASN A 46 -21.15 -9.54 -3.80
CA ASN A 46 -21.50 -10.15 -5.09
C ASN A 46 -20.33 -10.15 -6.07
N LEU A 47 -19.26 -10.86 -5.72
CA LEU A 47 -18.17 -11.11 -6.67
C LEU A 47 -18.54 -12.23 -7.63
N PRO A 48 -18.36 -12.08 -8.95
CA PRO A 48 -18.70 -13.11 -9.91
C PRO A 48 -17.79 -14.34 -9.74
N GLU A 49 -18.41 -15.52 -9.79
CA GLU A 49 -17.79 -16.83 -9.56
C GLU A 49 -16.55 -17.09 -10.46
N ASN A 50 -16.51 -16.49 -11.64
CA ASN A 50 -15.41 -16.59 -12.59
C ASN A 50 -14.22 -15.65 -12.27
N ALA A 51 -14.42 -14.57 -11.52
CA ALA A 51 -13.33 -13.76 -10.98
C ALA A 51 -12.65 -14.49 -9.80
N VAL A 52 -13.39 -15.32 -9.07
CA VAL A 52 -12.95 -16.05 -7.87
C VAL A 52 -12.00 -17.22 -8.20
N ARG A 53 -11.85 -17.63 -9.46
CA ARG A 53 -10.99 -18.77 -9.81
C ARG A 53 -9.49 -18.56 -9.60
N ALA A 54 -9.04 -17.31 -9.55
CA ALA A 54 -7.64 -16.98 -9.36
C ALA A 54 -7.34 -16.42 -7.96
N PHE A 55 -8.35 -16.02 -7.20
CA PHE A 55 -8.20 -15.45 -5.86
C PHE A 55 -9.43 -15.71 -5.00
N VAL A 56 -9.24 -15.79 -3.69
CA VAL A 56 -10.31 -15.84 -2.69
C VAL A 56 -10.35 -14.49 -1.99
N ILE A 57 -11.54 -13.89 -1.89
CA ILE A 57 -11.78 -12.72 -1.06
C ILE A 57 -12.48 -13.19 0.21
N ASP A 58 -11.88 -12.91 1.34
CA ASP A 58 -12.48 -13.17 2.64
C ASP A 58 -12.43 -11.89 3.50
N SER A 59 -12.91 -11.99 4.75
CA SER A 59 -12.87 -10.88 5.71
C SER A 59 -11.47 -10.38 6.07
N LYS A 60 -10.41 -11.02 5.57
CA LYS A 60 -9.01 -10.68 5.80
C LYS A 60 -8.33 -10.07 4.57
N GLY A 61 -9.01 -10.05 3.40
CA GLY A 61 -8.49 -9.48 2.17
C GLY A 61 -8.52 -10.42 0.97
N ILE A 62 -7.68 -10.11 -0.02
CA ILE A 62 -7.56 -10.88 -1.28
C ILE A 62 -6.42 -11.88 -1.17
N ASN A 63 -6.70 -13.17 -1.41
CA ASN A 63 -5.70 -14.22 -1.41
C ASN A 63 -5.63 -14.89 -2.79
N TYR A 64 -4.47 -14.88 -3.44
CA TYR A 64 -4.28 -15.57 -4.72
C TYR A 64 -4.03 -17.05 -4.51
N GLN A 65 -4.90 -17.88 -5.10
CA GLN A 65 -4.72 -19.34 -5.19
C GLN A 65 -4.32 -19.70 -6.61
N ILE A 66 -3.03 -19.97 -6.82
CA ILE A 66 -2.55 -20.36 -8.14
C ILE A 66 -2.53 -21.88 -8.25
N PRO A 67 -3.21 -22.49 -9.25
CA PRO A 67 -3.08 -23.90 -9.53
C PRO A 67 -1.63 -24.29 -9.85
N ALA A 68 -1.15 -25.41 -9.34
CA ALA A 68 0.23 -25.89 -9.51
C ALA A 68 0.67 -26.10 -10.98
N ASN A 69 -0.27 -26.26 -11.91
CA ASN A 69 -0.01 -26.38 -13.35
C ASN A 69 -0.22 -25.02 -14.04
N LYS A 70 0.84 -24.23 -14.13
CA LYS A 70 0.83 -22.96 -14.86
C LYS A 70 0.94 -23.18 -16.37
N PRO A 71 -0.03 -22.72 -17.20
CA PRO A 71 0.31 -22.30 -18.56
C PRO A 71 1.20 -21.04 -18.43
N GLN A 72 2.12 -20.82 -19.38
CA GLN A 72 2.84 -19.53 -19.50
C GLN A 72 1.78 -18.45 -19.71
N VAL A 73 1.32 -17.85 -18.62
CA VAL A 73 0.37 -16.75 -18.66
C VAL A 73 1.20 -15.51 -19.02
N LYS A 74 0.92 -14.94 -20.20
CA LYS A 74 1.30 -13.58 -20.56
C LYS A 74 1.13 -12.71 -19.31
N GLU A 75 2.07 -11.82 -19.02
CA GLU A 75 2.06 -10.96 -17.81
C GLU A 75 0.72 -10.20 -17.68
N ILE A 76 -0.25 -10.87 -17.06
CA ILE A 76 -1.56 -10.31 -16.75
C ILE A 76 -1.40 -9.48 -15.50
N GLN A 77 -1.56 -8.15 -15.64
CA GLN A 77 -1.49 -7.24 -14.49
C GLN A 77 -2.89 -6.87 -14.03
N ASN A 78 -3.08 -6.86 -12.72
CA ASN A 78 -4.26 -6.34 -12.06
C ASN A 78 -3.88 -5.07 -11.26
N ILE A 79 -4.89 -4.28 -10.93
CA ILE A 79 -4.77 -3.10 -10.11
C ILE A 79 -5.68 -3.26 -8.91
N LEU A 80 -5.15 -3.05 -7.71
CA LEU A 80 -5.92 -2.90 -6.48
C LEU A 80 -5.85 -1.45 -6.05
N ARG A 81 -7.00 -0.81 -5.82
CA ARG A 81 -7.11 0.57 -5.41
C ARG A 81 -7.96 0.70 -4.15
N THR A 82 -7.45 1.38 -3.13
CA THR A 82 -8.21 1.82 -1.97
C THR A 82 -8.70 3.24 -2.18
N LEU A 83 -9.86 3.57 -1.62
CA LEU A 83 -10.42 4.92 -1.62
C LEU A 83 -10.13 5.61 -0.28
N GLN A 84 -10.52 6.88 -0.16
CA GLN A 84 -10.40 7.64 1.08
C GLN A 84 -11.10 6.91 2.23
N GLY A 85 -10.40 6.78 3.37
CA GLY A 85 -10.88 6.08 4.55
C GLY A 85 -10.97 4.55 4.42
N MET A 86 -10.44 3.97 3.32
CA MET A 86 -10.37 2.53 3.11
C MET A 86 -8.95 2.00 3.21
N GLU A 87 -8.82 0.75 3.64
CA GLU A 87 -7.57 -0.01 3.63
C GLU A 87 -7.84 -1.40 3.08
N CYS A 88 -6.83 -2.06 2.54
CA CYS A 88 -6.99 -3.40 1.98
C CYS A 88 -5.75 -4.25 2.21
N LEU A 89 -5.96 -5.52 2.57
CA LEU A 89 -4.90 -6.53 2.66
C LEU A 89 -4.96 -7.43 1.43
N ILE A 90 -3.81 -7.65 0.78
CA ILE A 90 -3.68 -8.61 -0.31
C ILE A 90 -2.51 -9.56 -0.06
N THR A 91 -2.72 -10.85 -0.31
CA THR A 91 -1.64 -11.83 -0.40
C THR A 91 -1.38 -12.12 -1.86
N LEU A 92 -0.18 -11.80 -2.33
CA LEU A 92 0.24 -12.00 -3.72
C LEU A 92 0.57 -13.47 -3.99
N SER A 93 0.80 -13.81 -5.26
CA SER A 93 1.02 -15.18 -5.72
C SER A 93 2.29 -15.86 -5.20
N ASP A 94 3.23 -15.10 -4.67
CA ASP A 94 4.45 -15.58 -4.03
C ASP A 94 4.34 -15.72 -2.50
N GLY A 95 3.16 -15.38 -1.94
CA GLY A 95 2.91 -15.35 -0.50
C GLY A 95 3.26 -14.02 0.18
N THR A 96 3.75 -13.03 -0.57
CA THR A 96 3.98 -11.67 -0.04
C THR A 96 2.66 -11.05 0.37
N ARG A 97 2.63 -10.47 1.58
CA ARG A 97 1.47 -9.74 2.09
C ARG A 97 1.68 -8.25 1.93
N VAL A 98 0.67 -7.56 1.41
CA VAL A 98 0.71 -6.10 1.22
C VAL A 98 -0.53 -5.51 1.88
N HIS A 99 -0.33 -4.57 2.80
CA HIS A 99 -1.39 -3.81 3.44
C HIS A 99 -1.40 -2.40 2.83
N LEU A 100 -2.41 -2.12 2.02
CA LEU A 100 -2.62 -0.83 1.37
C LEU A 100 -3.33 0.11 2.34
N ASN A 101 -2.78 1.31 2.52
CA ASN A 101 -3.43 2.41 3.20
C ASN A 101 -4.47 3.09 2.28
N ALA A 102 -5.19 4.11 2.77
CA ALA A 102 -6.17 4.87 1.99
C ALA A 102 -5.53 5.51 0.74
N GLU A 103 -6.36 5.71 -0.31
CA GLU A 103 -5.97 6.41 -1.55
C GLU A 103 -4.72 5.83 -2.22
N THR A 104 -4.58 4.50 -2.14
CA THR A 104 -3.40 3.78 -2.65
C THR A 104 -3.78 2.93 -3.85
N ARG A 105 -2.88 2.90 -4.83
CA ARG A 105 -2.95 2.10 -6.05
C ARG A 105 -1.76 1.15 -6.11
N LEU A 106 -2.03 -0.16 -6.14
CA LEU A 106 -1.04 -1.22 -6.34
C LEU A 106 -1.29 -1.88 -7.69
N THR A 107 -0.29 -1.86 -8.57
CA THR A 107 -0.29 -2.62 -9.83
C THR A 107 0.64 -3.82 -9.69
N TYR A 108 0.13 -5.01 -9.96
CA TYR A 108 0.86 -6.26 -9.72
C TYR A 108 0.46 -7.35 -10.73
N PRO A 109 1.37 -8.27 -11.08
CA PRO A 109 1.05 -9.40 -11.95
C PRO A 109 0.28 -10.49 -11.18
N VAL A 110 -0.65 -11.16 -11.86
CA VAL A 110 -1.33 -12.36 -11.30
C VAL A 110 -0.34 -13.45 -10.93
N CYS A 111 0.72 -13.61 -11.74
CA CYS A 111 1.86 -14.49 -11.47
C CYS A 111 3.15 -13.75 -11.75
N PHE A 112 4.11 -13.83 -10.84
CA PHE A 112 5.43 -13.26 -11.04
C PHE A 112 6.24 -14.02 -12.10
N SER A 113 7.17 -13.31 -12.74
CA SER A 113 8.15 -13.89 -13.66
C SER A 113 9.13 -14.81 -12.91
N SER A 114 9.88 -15.62 -13.68
CA SER A 114 10.92 -16.47 -13.13
C SER A 114 12.24 -15.73 -12.82
N LYS A 115 12.30 -14.41 -12.99
CA LYS A 115 13.51 -13.63 -12.75
C LYS A 115 13.35 -12.66 -11.58
N GLU A 116 12.25 -11.93 -11.56
CA GLU A 116 12.00 -10.87 -10.59
C GLU A 116 10.50 -10.78 -10.28
N ARG A 117 10.17 -10.32 -9.07
CA ARG A 117 8.82 -10.10 -8.59
C ARG A 117 8.58 -8.59 -8.53
N ILE A 118 7.97 -8.04 -9.56
CA ILE A 118 7.82 -6.59 -9.71
C ILE A 118 6.39 -6.16 -9.44
N VAL A 119 6.22 -5.13 -8.59
CA VAL A 119 4.97 -4.40 -8.36
C VAL A 119 5.21 -2.89 -8.49
N GLN A 120 4.15 -2.12 -8.74
CA GLN A 120 4.19 -0.66 -8.76
C GLN A 120 3.21 -0.11 -7.74
N ILE A 121 3.59 0.95 -7.04
CA ILE A 121 2.75 1.61 -6.03
C ILE A 121 2.69 3.12 -6.28
N GLU A 122 1.51 3.68 -6.05
CA GLU A 122 1.21 5.09 -5.84
C GLU A 122 0.33 5.17 -4.60
N GLY A 123 0.76 5.92 -3.58
CA GLY A 123 0.13 5.94 -2.26
C GLY A 123 1.02 5.34 -1.17
N GLU A 124 0.44 4.65 -0.20
CA GLU A 124 1.17 4.09 0.93
C GLU A 124 0.81 2.62 1.17
N ALA A 125 1.82 1.76 1.33
CA ALA A 125 1.60 0.39 1.74
C ALA A 125 2.76 -0.17 2.58
N TYR A 126 2.37 -1.05 3.50
CA TYR A 126 3.28 -1.93 4.21
C TYR A 126 3.41 -3.26 3.47
N PHE A 127 4.65 -3.66 3.25
CA PHE A 127 5.03 -4.90 2.58
C PHE A 127 5.66 -5.87 3.58
N ASP A 128 5.16 -7.10 3.63
CA ASP A 128 5.79 -8.22 4.32
C ASP A 128 6.14 -9.27 3.26
N VAL A 129 7.36 -9.16 2.72
CA VAL A 129 7.78 -9.88 1.51
C VAL A 129 8.22 -11.29 1.84
N ALA A 130 7.64 -12.27 1.16
CA ALA A 130 8.03 -13.67 1.25
C ALA A 130 9.51 -13.86 0.89
N PRO A 131 10.31 -14.56 1.75
CA PRO A 131 11.73 -14.75 1.50
C PRO A 131 12.01 -15.55 0.22
N ASP A 132 12.77 -14.96 -0.69
CA ASP A 132 13.29 -15.60 -1.90
C ASP A 132 14.52 -14.82 -2.40
N LYS A 133 15.72 -15.43 -2.27
CA LYS A 133 16.99 -14.82 -2.66
C LYS A 133 17.25 -14.92 -4.15
N GLU A 134 16.65 -15.88 -4.82
CA GLU A 134 16.88 -16.13 -6.25
C GLU A 134 16.02 -15.21 -7.12
N HIS A 135 14.82 -14.85 -6.64
CA HIS A 135 13.88 -13.97 -7.33
C HIS A 135 13.58 -12.72 -6.48
N PRO A 136 14.40 -11.66 -6.58
CA PRO A 136 14.21 -10.45 -5.79
C PRO A 136 12.84 -9.82 -6.04
N PHE A 137 12.27 -9.22 -4.97
CA PHE A 137 11.03 -8.46 -5.01
C PHE A 137 11.37 -6.97 -5.20
N ILE A 138 10.69 -6.32 -6.15
CA ILE A 138 10.96 -4.94 -6.53
C ILE A 138 9.67 -4.15 -6.44
N VAL A 139 9.66 -3.12 -5.58
CA VAL A 139 8.60 -2.12 -5.53
C VAL A 139 9.05 -0.90 -6.31
N LYS A 140 8.29 -0.51 -7.33
CA LYS A 140 8.54 0.70 -8.11
C LYS A 140 7.57 1.79 -7.69
N THR A 141 8.10 2.96 -7.44
CA THR A 141 7.36 4.22 -7.32
C THR A 141 7.57 5.06 -8.57
N SER A 142 7.18 6.33 -8.55
CA SER A 142 7.46 7.25 -9.66
C SER A 142 8.94 7.62 -9.79
N HIS A 143 9.70 7.64 -8.66
CA HIS A 143 11.08 8.13 -8.64
C HIS A 143 12.08 7.12 -8.09
N THR A 144 11.61 6.10 -7.35
CA THR A 144 12.49 5.14 -6.70
C THR A 144 12.15 3.70 -7.08
N SER A 145 13.15 2.83 -6.93
CA SER A 145 13.01 1.38 -7.10
C SER A 145 13.61 0.68 -5.90
N ILE A 146 12.76 0.01 -5.12
CA ILE A 146 13.10 -0.64 -3.85
C ILE A 146 13.24 -2.14 -4.09
N ARG A 147 14.44 -2.69 -3.89
CA ARG A 147 14.78 -4.11 -4.09
C ARG A 147 15.01 -4.81 -2.75
N VAL A 148 14.33 -5.95 -2.57
CA VAL A 148 14.41 -6.77 -1.35
C VAL A 148 14.37 -8.27 -1.68
N THR A 149 14.73 -9.13 -0.72
CA THR A 149 14.70 -10.60 -0.89
C THR A 149 13.97 -11.34 0.24
N GLY A 150 13.27 -10.61 1.12
CA GLY A 150 12.56 -11.14 2.28
C GLY A 150 12.67 -10.13 3.42
N THR A 151 11.79 -9.14 3.41
CA THR A 151 11.95 -7.89 4.15
C THR A 151 10.58 -7.34 4.49
N SER A 152 10.44 -6.75 5.68
CA SER A 152 9.25 -6.01 6.07
C SER A 152 9.56 -4.52 6.09
N PHE A 153 8.83 -3.73 5.31
CA PHE A 153 9.06 -2.29 5.13
C PHE A 153 7.78 -1.56 4.72
N ASN A 154 7.77 -0.24 4.95
CA ASN A 154 6.70 0.65 4.48
C ASN A 154 7.22 1.54 3.35
N VAL A 155 6.36 1.78 2.36
CA VAL A 155 6.60 2.73 1.27
C VAL A 155 5.47 3.75 1.28
N ARG A 156 5.82 5.05 1.24
CA ARG A 156 4.88 6.16 1.08
C ARG A 156 5.30 6.99 -0.13
N ALA A 157 4.45 7.05 -1.15
CA ALA A 157 4.72 7.67 -2.43
C ALA A 157 3.42 8.22 -3.06
N TYR A 158 2.67 9.07 -2.32
CA TYR A 158 1.49 9.76 -2.83
C TYR A 158 1.88 10.79 -3.88
N ALA A 159 1.09 10.90 -4.97
CA ALA A 159 1.41 11.79 -6.09
C ALA A 159 1.40 13.28 -5.69
N ASP A 160 0.52 13.67 -4.76
CA ASP A 160 0.31 15.04 -4.27
C ASP A 160 1.26 15.45 -3.13
N GLU A 161 2.09 14.54 -2.62
CA GLU A 161 3.11 14.85 -1.62
C GLU A 161 4.44 15.23 -2.27
N ASP A 162 5.21 16.10 -1.62
CA ASP A 162 6.52 16.57 -2.09
C ASP A 162 7.62 15.52 -1.97
N THR A 163 7.37 14.44 -1.22
CA THR A 163 8.37 13.42 -0.94
C THR A 163 7.85 12.01 -1.19
N GLU A 164 8.78 11.09 -1.48
CA GLU A 164 8.59 9.65 -1.35
C GLU A 164 9.47 9.13 -0.23
N SER A 165 8.99 8.15 0.52
CA SER A 165 9.77 7.60 1.62
C SER A 165 9.67 6.09 1.75
N THR A 166 10.73 5.49 2.29
CA THR A 166 10.81 4.06 2.60
C THR A 166 11.35 3.88 4.01
N THR A 167 10.61 3.16 4.85
CA THR A 167 11.00 2.84 6.22
C THR A 167 11.23 1.35 6.35
N LEU A 168 12.43 0.94 6.76
CA LEU A 168 12.77 -0.47 6.96
C LEU A 168 12.46 -0.92 8.39
N ILE A 169 11.67 -1.99 8.51
CA ILE A 169 11.31 -2.63 9.79
C ILE A 169 12.23 -3.83 10.07
N SER A 170 12.36 -4.74 9.11
CA SER A 170 13.20 -5.93 9.25
C SER A 170 13.80 -6.37 7.93
N GLY A 171 14.99 -6.96 7.93
CA GLY A 171 15.71 -7.41 6.74
C GLY A 171 16.66 -6.36 6.18
N THR A 172 16.79 -6.26 4.86
CA THR A 172 17.64 -5.30 4.15
C THR A 172 16.88 -4.77 2.94
N VAL A 173 17.02 -3.47 2.68
CA VAL A 173 16.43 -2.78 1.53
C VAL A 173 17.54 -2.14 0.71
N ARG A 174 17.50 -2.29 -0.61
CA ARG A 174 18.30 -1.50 -1.55
C ARG A 174 17.37 -0.60 -2.34
N ILE A 175 17.68 0.70 -2.37
CA ILE A 175 16.90 1.72 -3.07
C ILE A 175 17.76 2.30 -4.17
N ASN A 176 17.23 2.27 -5.41
CA ASN A 176 17.79 2.99 -6.53
C ASN A 176 16.97 4.24 -6.79
N SER A 177 17.63 5.40 -6.83
CA SER A 177 17.07 6.70 -7.17
C SER A 177 17.97 7.37 -8.21
N GLY A 178 17.50 7.48 -9.44
CA GLY A 178 18.35 7.93 -10.55
C GLY A 178 19.55 7.03 -10.75
N ASN A 179 20.77 7.59 -10.55
CA ASN A 179 22.05 6.87 -10.67
C ASN A 179 22.65 6.47 -9.31
N GLU A 180 21.93 6.71 -8.20
CA GLU A 180 22.42 6.44 -6.85
C GLU A 180 21.75 5.21 -6.27
N GLU A 181 22.52 4.44 -5.49
CA GLU A 181 22.02 3.27 -4.75
C GLU A 181 22.27 3.46 -3.24
N PHE A 182 21.24 3.18 -2.44
CA PHE A 182 21.25 3.28 -0.99
C PHE A 182 20.88 1.93 -0.38
N GLU A 183 21.54 1.56 0.70
CA GLU A 183 21.18 0.37 1.47
C GLU A 183 20.68 0.80 2.86
N LEU A 184 19.53 0.29 3.28
CA LEU A 184 18.97 0.51 4.60
C LEU A 184 19.14 -0.74 5.45
N VAL A 185 19.44 -0.52 6.74
CA VAL A 185 19.35 -1.50 7.82
C VAL A 185 18.12 -1.20 8.70
N PRO A 186 17.66 -2.15 9.51
CA PRO A 186 16.46 -1.99 10.33
C PRO A 186 16.45 -0.69 11.15
N ASN A 187 15.27 -0.05 11.20
CA ASN A 187 14.98 1.25 11.81
C ASN A 187 15.56 2.46 11.06
N GLN A 188 16.08 2.27 9.85
CA GLN A 188 16.43 3.38 8.97
C GLN A 188 15.27 3.79 8.07
N HIS A 189 15.30 5.04 7.66
CA HIS A 189 14.34 5.71 6.82
C HIS A 189 15.07 6.43 5.70
N TYR A 190 14.55 6.30 4.49
CA TYR A 190 15.02 7.02 3.29
C TYR A 190 13.92 7.96 2.83
N THR A 191 14.29 9.17 2.42
CA THR A 191 13.35 10.15 1.85
C THR A 191 13.93 10.71 0.56
N TYR A 192 13.14 10.72 -0.49
CA TYR A 192 13.41 11.37 -1.75
C TYR A 192 12.53 12.61 -1.89
N ASN A 193 13.11 13.77 -2.15
CA ASN A 193 12.38 15.01 -2.39
C ASN A 193 12.15 15.19 -3.90
N LYS A 194 10.89 15.16 -4.31
CA LYS A 194 10.48 15.23 -5.73
C LYS A 194 10.78 16.59 -6.37
N ASN A 195 10.75 17.67 -5.58
CA ASN A 195 10.95 19.02 -6.07
C ASN A 195 12.41 19.32 -6.35
N THR A 196 13.32 18.78 -5.53
CA THR A 196 14.76 19.01 -5.66
C THR A 196 15.48 17.87 -6.41
N GLY A 197 14.85 16.70 -6.52
CA GLY A 197 15.49 15.52 -7.08
C GLY A 197 16.61 14.96 -6.20
N THR A 198 16.56 15.21 -4.87
CA THR A 198 17.60 14.82 -3.91
C THR A 198 17.04 13.93 -2.80
N ASN A 199 17.94 13.27 -2.08
CA ASN A 199 17.65 12.41 -0.95
C ASN A 199 17.90 13.13 0.37
#